data_9cd47cd2720f214a935ac9a5f11358d3
#
_entry.id   9cd47cd2720f214a935ac9a5f11358d3
#
_cell.length_a   1.000
_cell.length_b   1.000
_cell.length_c   1.000
_cell.angle_alpha   90.00
_cell.angle_beta   90.00
_cell.angle_gamma   90.00
#
_symmetry.space_group_name_H-M   'P 1'
#
loop_
_entity.id
_entity.type
_entity.pdbx_description
1 polymer ?
#
loop_
_entity_poly.entity_id
_entity_poly.type
_entity_poly.pdbx_seq_one_letter_code
_entity_poly.pdbx_strand_id
1 'polypeptide(L)'
;MLLMSIKTILYKPMQKNASKKIYKKIPQKYHSATSLEQSSVDLEDVVRLEKDKRELLLRVKGQSRDPRLRMNTFACLTDINARAMETYRVIKISHYHSGMEYYNSFEGIPMMRTPADFDENAFPHSEQQPAIVKDNNDPLGMGRVRVQFLWQAKRNEMTPWIRVVQPYTGSGKGFYFIPEIGEEVLVDFEGGNAERPFVLGAHYNGEAKSGYHNADNRVKAIHTKSGHKLIFTEDESILLTDKNGNVIKLDTQGKNIEISAPETINITAKNLNINISENISTNAGNDINTTAGNDIIETANGDRFENSNNRTEIIKDKKFHQAGKTTEVGDEVSVTSSEENLLLESSKKSVLLNSAEKSNVF
;
A
#
# COMPACT_ATOMS: atom_id res chain seq x y z
N MET A 1 24.22 20.07 57.37
CA MET A 1 23.57 18.78 57.63
C MET A 1 22.78 18.92 58.91
N LEU A 2 21.45 19.02 58.82
CA LEU A 2 20.60 19.12 60.01
C LEU A 2 20.23 17.68 60.40
N LEU A 3 20.79 17.20 61.48
CA LEU A 3 20.40 15.95 62.13
C LEU A 3 19.07 16.18 62.87
N MET A 4 18.02 15.57 62.40
CA MET A 4 16.71 15.60 63.03
C MET A 4 16.37 14.24 63.60
N SER A 5 16.01 14.21 64.88
CA SER A 5 15.44 13.04 65.49
C SER A 5 13.97 12.95 65.19
N ILE A 6 13.54 11.93 64.46
CA ILE A 6 12.13 11.70 64.12
C ILE A 6 11.59 10.58 64.99
N LYS A 7 10.60 10.87 65.84
CA LYS A 7 10.12 9.95 66.88
C LYS A 7 9.15 8.86 66.41
N THR A 8 8.64 8.89 65.19
CA THR A 8 7.72 7.81 64.76
C THR A 8 7.76 7.67 63.25
N ILE A 9 8.24 6.55 62.74
CA ILE A 9 8.23 6.19 61.35
C ILE A 9 7.47 4.90 61.20
N LEU A 10 6.39 4.93 60.38
CA LEU A 10 5.77 3.72 59.88
C LEU A 10 6.51 3.29 58.62
N TYR A 11 7.49 2.42 58.79
CA TYR A 11 8.19 1.78 57.67
C TYR A 11 7.35 0.60 57.21
N LYS A 12 6.86 0.67 55.97
CA LYS A 12 6.30 -0.50 55.26
C LYS A 12 7.29 -0.93 54.18
N PRO A 13 8.11 -1.97 54.42
CA PRO A 13 9.04 -2.41 53.38
C PRO A 13 8.23 -2.98 52.21
N MET A 14 8.33 -2.34 51.09
CA MET A 14 7.81 -2.96 49.82
C MET A 14 8.75 -4.11 49.46
N GLN A 15 8.16 -5.29 49.33
CA GLN A 15 8.90 -6.53 49.03
C GLN A 15 9.67 -6.39 47.73
N LYS A 16 10.99 -6.50 47.76
CA LYS A 16 11.92 -6.52 46.62
C LYS A 16 11.54 -7.53 45.52
N ASN A 17 10.68 -8.49 45.83
CA ASN A 17 10.27 -9.57 44.87
C ASN A 17 9.12 -9.20 43.95
N ALA A 18 8.34 -8.16 44.22
CA ALA A 18 7.27 -7.73 43.36
C ALA A 18 7.77 -7.06 42.06
N SER A 19 8.90 -6.36 42.13
CA SER A 19 9.49 -5.65 41.03
C SER A 19 9.96 -6.61 39.89
N LYS A 20 10.62 -7.72 40.27
CA LYS A 20 11.13 -8.69 39.26
C LYS A 20 10.07 -9.38 38.38
N LYS A 21 8.84 -9.56 38.88
CA LYS A 21 7.74 -10.18 38.12
C LYS A 21 7.07 -9.20 37.15
N ILE A 22 7.03 -7.93 37.48
CA ILE A 22 6.43 -6.88 36.64
C ILE A 22 7.32 -6.57 35.45
N TYR A 23 8.63 -6.56 35.63
CA TYR A 23 9.62 -6.25 34.58
C TYR A 23 9.73 -7.29 33.47
N LYS A 24 9.35 -8.54 33.69
CA LYS A 24 9.31 -9.55 32.62
C LYS A 24 8.23 -9.30 31.56
N LYS A 25 7.19 -8.51 31.86
CA LYS A 25 6.10 -8.20 30.92
C LYS A 25 6.30 -6.90 30.14
N ILE A 26 7.06 -5.94 30.67
CA ILE A 26 7.29 -4.65 30.02
C ILE A 26 8.16 -4.77 28.78
N PRO A 27 9.26 -5.52 28.76
CA PRO A 27 10.05 -5.73 27.55
C PRO A 27 9.24 -6.26 26.37
N GLN A 28 8.27 -7.13 26.61
CA GLN A 28 7.41 -7.67 25.56
C GLN A 28 6.47 -6.60 24.92
N LYS A 29 6.05 -5.61 25.70
CA LYS A 29 5.24 -4.50 25.21
C LYS A 29 6.04 -3.54 24.33
N TYR A 30 7.33 -3.38 24.60
CA TYR A 30 8.23 -2.54 23.80
C TYR A 30 8.83 -3.29 22.60
N HIS A 31 8.98 -4.61 22.67
CA HIS A 31 9.46 -5.44 21.55
C HIS A 31 8.53 -5.45 20.33
N SER A 32 7.23 -5.30 20.53
CA SER A 32 6.26 -5.24 19.42
C SER A 32 6.29 -3.92 18.65
N ALA A 33 6.95 -2.90 19.21
CA ALA A 33 7.01 -1.55 18.65
C ALA A 33 8.34 -1.23 17.94
N THR A 34 9.29 -2.16 17.90
CA THR A 34 10.57 -1.92 17.25
C THR A 34 10.47 -2.07 15.77
N SER A 35 10.64 -0.97 15.03
CA SER A 35 11.07 -1.07 13.65
C SER A 35 12.44 -1.76 13.62
N LEU A 36 12.69 -2.58 12.62
CA LEU A 36 13.97 -3.28 12.39
C LEU A 36 15.22 -2.35 12.34
N GLU A 37 15.01 -1.04 12.39
CA GLU A 37 16.07 -0.01 12.30
C GLU A 37 16.52 0.59 13.63
N GLN A 38 15.77 0.37 14.73
CA GLN A 38 16.19 0.91 16.02
C GLN A 38 17.07 -0.08 16.76
N SER A 39 18.24 0.41 17.16
CA SER A 39 19.24 -0.37 17.87
C SER A 39 18.67 -0.92 19.18
N SER A 40 19.07 -2.13 19.55
CA SER A 40 18.79 -2.76 20.84
C SER A 40 19.21 -1.90 22.04
N VAL A 41 20.14 -0.96 21.84
CA VAL A 41 20.67 -0.03 22.85
C VAL A 41 19.60 0.95 23.33
N ASP A 42 18.80 1.53 22.43
CA ASP A 42 17.73 2.47 22.82
C ASP A 42 16.65 1.80 23.67
N LEU A 43 16.37 0.53 23.37
CA LEU A 43 15.38 -0.23 24.11
C LEU A 43 15.87 -0.58 25.52
N GLU A 44 17.13 -0.91 25.67
CA GLU A 44 17.75 -1.20 26.98
C GLU A 44 17.77 0.04 27.85
N ASP A 45 18.06 1.22 27.29
CA ASP A 45 18.04 2.48 28.01
C ASP A 45 16.64 2.87 28.49
N VAL A 46 15.61 2.70 27.63
CA VAL A 46 14.22 2.94 28.02
C VAL A 46 13.79 1.98 29.13
N VAL A 47 14.11 0.70 29.02
CA VAL A 47 13.78 -0.30 30.04
C VAL A 47 14.53 -0.01 31.34
N ARG A 48 15.80 0.43 31.27
CA ARG A 48 16.58 0.82 32.43
C ARG A 48 15.98 2.04 33.13
N LEU A 49 15.63 3.09 32.40
CA LEU A 49 14.97 4.28 32.93
C LEU A 49 13.61 3.97 33.58
N GLU A 50 12.79 3.13 32.93
CA GLU A 50 11.54 2.68 33.54
C GLU A 50 11.73 1.84 34.80
N LYS A 51 12.75 1.00 34.79
CA LYS A 51 13.14 0.23 35.98
C LYS A 51 13.61 1.16 37.13
N ASP A 52 14.49 2.11 36.80
CA ASP A 52 15.02 3.08 37.79
C ASP A 52 13.88 3.96 38.34
N LYS A 53 12.94 4.40 37.50
CA LYS A 53 11.74 5.13 37.97
C LYS A 53 10.89 4.32 38.95
N ARG A 54 10.75 3.02 38.73
CA ARG A 54 9.97 2.14 39.62
C ARG A 54 10.72 1.70 40.85
N GLU A 55 12.04 1.59 40.81
CA GLU A 55 12.88 1.37 41.99
C GLU A 55 12.92 2.59 42.90
N LEU A 56 12.63 3.79 42.41
CA LEU A 56 12.40 5.01 43.19
C LEU A 56 11.12 4.99 44.05
N LEU A 57 10.34 3.90 44.03
CA LEU A 57 9.28 3.63 45.01
C LEU A 57 9.79 3.34 46.43
N LEU A 58 11.09 3.33 46.67
CA LEU A 58 11.68 3.42 47.99
C LEU A 58 11.45 4.82 48.56
N ARG A 59 10.20 5.12 48.89
CA ARG A 59 9.82 6.38 49.53
C ARG A 59 9.63 6.16 51.00
N VAL A 60 10.16 7.07 51.80
CA VAL A 60 9.83 7.19 53.19
C VAL A 60 8.74 8.24 53.37
N LYS A 61 7.73 7.90 54.16
CA LYS A 61 6.72 8.86 54.62
C LYS A 61 6.92 9.03 56.13
N GLY A 62 7.01 10.27 56.56
CA GLY A 62 7.24 10.59 57.95
C GLY A 62 6.51 11.86 58.35
N GLN A 63 6.44 12.03 59.68
CA GLN A 63 5.98 13.26 60.30
C GLN A 63 7.09 13.84 61.19
N SER A 64 7.20 15.16 61.23
CA SER A 64 8.15 15.88 62.05
C SER A 64 7.50 17.10 62.68
N ARG A 65 8.05 17.52 63.83
CA ARG A 65 7.66 18.78 64.46
C ARG A 65 8.70 19.89 64.23
N ASP A 66 9.70 19.64 63.41
CA ASP A 66 10.70 20.64 63.07
C ASP A 66 10.25 21.51 61.88
N PRO A 67 9.99 22.82 62.11
CA PRO A 67 9.54 23.72 61.06
C PRO A 67 10.63 24.06 60.02
N ARG A 68 11.87 23.69 60.25
CA ARG A 68 12.99 23.93 59.35
C ARG A 68 13.09 22.90 58.24
N LEU A 69 12.35 21.79 58.33
CA LEU A 69 12.29 20.79 57.25
C LEU A 69 11.61 21.39 56.04
N ARG A 70 12.25 21.33 54.86
CA ARG A 70 11.78 21.92 53.61
C ARG A 70 12.02 20.96 52.47
N MET A 71 11.38 21.20 51.34
CA MET A 71 11.70 20.52 50.09
C MET A 71 13.21 20.62 49.81
N ASN A 72 13.77 19.56 49.27
CA ASN A 72 15.18 19.43 48.91
C ASN A 72 16.16 19.50 50.09
N THR A 73 15.69 19.43 51.34
CA THR A 73 16.53 19.21 52.53
C THR A 73 16.73 17.73 52.78
N PHE A 74 17.72 17.41 53.59
CA PHE A 74 18.04 16.03 53.94
C PHE A 74 17.55 15.71 55.36
N ALA A 75 16.82 14.61 55.50
CA ALA A 75 16.39 14.04 56.76
C ALA A 75 17.15 12.75 57.01
N CYS A 76 17.96 12.73 58.05
CA CYS A 76 18.61 11.51 58.53
C CYS A 76 17.67 10.77 59.48
N LEU A 77 17.36 9.53 59.16
CA LEU A 77 16.57 8.67 60.01
C LEU A 77 17.48 7.95 61.01
N THR A 78 17.06 7.93 62.25
CA THR A 78 17.74 7.18 63.31
C THR A 78 16.77 6.14 63.89
N ASP A 79 17.31 5.03 64.38
CA ASP A 79 16.55 4.05 65.16
C ASP A 79 16.23 4.56 66.56
N ILE A 80 15.51 3.76 67.32
CA ILE A 80 15.17 4.10 68.77
C ILE A 80 16.39 4.29 69.64
N ASN A 81 17.55 3.74 69.29
CA ASN A 81 18.83 3.85 70.00
C ASN A 81 19.71 4.97 69.44
N ALA A 82 19.13 5.89 68.62
CA ALA A 82 19.81 6.99 67.97
C ALA A 82 20.93 6.57 66.97
N ARG A 83 20.90 5.32 66.45
CA ARG A 83 21.82 4.89 65.41
C ARG A 83 21.30 5.39 64.06
N ALA A 84 22.16 6.01 63.26
CA ALA A 84 21.83 6.47 61.94
C ALA A 84 21.49 5.29 61.05
N MET A 85 20.32 5.34 60.43
CA MET A 85 19.83 4.33 59.46
C MET A 85 20.15 4.76 58.03
N GLU A 86 19.43 5.76 57.53
CA GLU A 86 19.59 6.24 56.18
C GLU A 86 19.20 7.71 56.08
N THR A 87 19.80 8.41 55.14
CA THR A 87 19.49 9.82 54.85
C THR A 87 18.61 9.92 53.60
N TYR A 88 17.53 10.66 53.74
CA TYR A 88 16.56 10.87 52.69
C TYR A 88 16.50 12.33 52.27
N ARG A 89 16.35 12.58 50.98
CA ARG A 89 16.05 13.89 50.46
C ARG A 89 14.51 14.07 50.43
N VAL A 90 14.05 15.16 51.02
CA VAL A 90 12.62 15.51 51.08
C VAL A 90 12.16 15.99 49.70
N ILE A 91 11.20 15.28 49.12
CA ILE A 91 10.64 15.57 47.80
C ILE A 91 9.24 16.17 47.86
N LYS A 92 8.53 15.95 48.96
CA LYS A 92 7.22 16.51 49.24
C LYS A 92 7.10 16.80 50.73
N ILE A 93 6.51 17.94 51.07
CA ILE A 93 6.23 18.29 52.45
C ILE A 93 4.97 19.12 52.56
N SER A 94 4.18 18.82 53.57
CA SER A 94 3.00 19.61 53.95
C SER A 94 3.15 20.05 55.38
N HIS A 95 3.07 21.35 55.66
CA HIS A 95 3.16 21.95 56.99
C HIS A 95 1.74 22.21 57.50
N TYR A 96 1.51 21.83 58.72
CA TYR A 96 0.26 22.04 59.41
C TYR A 96 0.49 22.82 60.69
N HIS A 97 -0.28 23.90 60.90
CA HIS A 97 -0.22 24.72 62.09
C HIS A 97 -1.62 25.05 62.58
N SER A 98 -1.91 24.73 63.82
CA SER A 98 -3.19 24.99 64.48
C SER A 98 -2.94 25.70 65.79
N GLY A 99 -2.65 27.00 65.74
CA GLY A 99 -2.47 27.83 66.93
C GLY A 99 -1.41 27.34 67.93
N MET A 100 -1.65 26.22 68.58
CA MET A 100 -0.75 25.64 69.59
C MET A 100 0.07 24.46 69.11
N GLU A 101 -0.33 23.84 68.00
CA GLU A 101 0.34 22.64 67.47
C GLU A 101 0.92 22.88 66.08
N TYR A 102 2.13 22.41 65.91
CA TYR A 102 2.77 22.36 64.62
C TYR A 102 3.28 20.96 64.34
N TYR A 103 3.00 20.45 63.14
CA TYR A 103 3.67 19.29 62.57
C TYR A 103 3.75 19.41 61.05
N ASN A 104 4.65 18.67 60.46
CA ASN A 104 4.70 18.50 59.03
C ASN A 104 4.69 17.01 58.67
N SER A 105 4.13 16.69 57.52
CA SER A 105 4.24 15.39 56.90
C SER A 105 5.08 15.51 55.63
N PHE A 106 6.04 14.61 55.49
CA PHE A 106 6.94 14.64 54.37
C PHE A 106 7.06 13.27 53.68
N GLU A 107 7.44 13.31 52.41
CA GLU A 107 7.92 12.17 51.65
C GLU A 107 9.36 12.42 51.26
N GLY A 108 10.19 11.39 51.34
CA GLY A 108 11.61 11.45 51.00
C GLY A 108 12.05 10.24 50.20
N ILE A 109 13.08 10.44 49.39
CA ILE A 109 13.79 9.40 48.66
C ILE A 109 15.23 9.28 49.17
N PRO A 110 15.91 8.13 49.06
CA PRO A 110 17.28 7.97 49.47
C PRO A 110 18.20 9.06 48.88
N MET A 111 19.09 9.64 49.70
CA MET A 111 19.94 10.77 49.31
C MET A 111 20.75 10.52 48.03
N MET A 112 21.21 9.29 47.82
CA MET A 112 22.02 8.88 46.66
C MET A 112 21.24 8.77 45.37
N ARG A 113 19.92 8.98 45.39
CA ARG A 113 19.07 8.90 44.22
C ARG A 113 18.67 10.28 43.70
N THR A 114 18.72 10.46 42.41
CA THR A 114 18.16 11.65 41.77
C THR A 114 16.64 11.50 41.67
N PRO A 115 15.84 12.51 42.13
CA PRO A 115 14.40 12.43 41.96
C PRO A 115 14.07 12.46 40.49
N ALA A 116 13.56 11.33 39.97
CA ALA A 116 12.80 11.37 38.76
C ALA A 116 11.35 11.62 39.18
N ASP A 117 10.74 12.67 38.67
CA ASP A 117 9.31 12.87 38.81
C ASP A 117 8.61 11.73 38.00
N PHE A 118 8.23 10.72 38.75
CA PHE A 118 7.41 9.66 38.22
C PHE A 118 5.96 9.91 38.67
N ASP A 119 5.16 10.45 37.77
CA ASP A 119 3.72 10.42 37.89
C ASP A 119 3.22 9.18 37.13
N GLU A 120 2.62 8.23 37.81
CA GLU A 120 2.04 7.03 37.21
C GLU A 120 0.92 7.38 36.20
N ASN A 121 0.31 8.55 36.35
CA ASN A 121 -0.76 9.07 35.49
C ASN A 121 -0.24 9.99 34.38
N ALA A 122 0.99 10.45 34.44
CA ALA A 122 1.61 11.34 33.46
C ALA A 122 2.40 10.55 32.39
N PHE A 123 1.90 9.41 31.97
CA PHE A 123 2.44 8.73 30.79
C PHE A 123 2.08 9.58 29.58
N PRO A 124 3.05 10.20 28.88
CA PRO A 124 2.71 10.98 27.70
C PRO A 124 2.07 10.06 26.67
N HIS A 125 0.80 10.22 26.45
CA HIS A 125 0.03 9.48 25.46
C HIS A 125 -0.27 10.43 24.31
N SER A 126 0.26 10.12 23.13
CA SER A 126 -0.04 10.88 21.91
C SER A 126 -1.27 10.30 21.25
N GLU A 127 -2.22 11.20 20.95
CA GLU A 127 -3.43 10.87 20.18
C GLU A 127 -3.20 11.08 18.69
N GLN A 128 -4.06 10.50 17.88
CA GLN A 128 -4.05 10.66 16.43
C GLN A 128 -4.16 12.12 16.02
N GLN A 129 -3.39 12.53 15.04
CA GLN A 129 -3.35 13.91 14.55
C GLN A 129 -3.28 13.96 13.02
N PRO A 130 -3.94 14.92 12.39
CA PRO A 130 -3.76 15.19 10.97
C PRO A 130 -2.40 15.85 10.72
N ALA A 131 -1.83 15.53 9.57
CA ALA A 131 -0.59 16.12 9.10
C ALA A 131 -0.56 16.20 7.58
N ILE A 132 0.31 17.03 7.04
CA ILE A 132 0.49 17.19 5.59
C ILE A 132 1.79 16.53 5.16
N VAL A 133 1.74 15.75 4.10
CA VAL A 133 2.93 15.13 3.50
C VAL A 133 3.83 16.21 2.90
N LYS A 134 5.10 16.23 3.30
CA LYS A 134 6.11 17.19 2.80
C LYS A 134 7.17 16.55 1.92
N ASP A 135 7.43 15.26 2.13
CA ASP A 135 8.39 14.52 1.35
C ASP A 135 7.99 13.04 1.29
N ASN A 136 8.01 12.44 0.12
CA ASN A 136 7.70 11.04 -0.12
C ASN A 136 8.80 10.30 -0.90
N ASN A 137 9.96 10.96 -1.10
CA ASN A 137 11.12 10.36 -1.76
C ASN A 137 12.05 9.72 -0.73
N ASP A 138 11.62 8.60 -0.16
CA ASP A 138 12.38 7.87 0.86
C ASP A 138 13.73 7.37 0.33
N PRO A 139 14.88 7.83 0.87
CA PRO A 139 16.20 7.45 0.39
C PRO A 139 16.52 5.96 0.57
N LEU A 140 15.81 5.25 1.44
CA LEU A 140 15.98 3.80 1.64
C LEU A 140 15.00 2.97 0.82
N GLY A 141 14.08 3.61 0.06
CA GLY A 141 13.12 2.90 -0.78
C GLY A 141 12.08 2.08 -0.02
N MET A 142 11.85 2.37 1.26
CA MET A 142 10.92 1.64 2.13
C MET A 142 9.47 2.16 2.04
N GLY A 143 9.23 3.21 1.24
CA GLY A 143 7.91 3.82 1.12
C GLY A 143 7.49 4.65 2.34
N ARG A 144 8.46 5.21 3.06
CA ARG A 144 8.22 6.14 4.16
C ARG A 144 7.96 7.54 3.64
N VAL A 145 7.34 8.36 4.48
CA VAL A 145 7.08 9.78 4.19
C VAL A 145 7.58 10.66 5.33
N ARG A 146 7.77 11.95 5.04
CA ARG A 146 7.95 12.97 6.05
C ARG A 146 6.71 13.86 6.05
N VAL A 147 6.15 14.07 7.21
CA VAL A 147 4.93 14.86 7.37
C VAL A 147 5.16 16.05 8.28
N GLN A 148 4.30 17.03 8.15
CA GLN A 148 4.29 18.22 8.99
C GLN A 148 2.95 18.32 9.71
N PHE A 149 3.00 18.25 11.05
CA PHE A 149 1.85 18.54 11.87
C PHE A 149 1.51 20.04 11.84
N LEU A 150 0.28 20.42 12.10
CA LEU A 150 -0.15 21.81 12.11
C LEU A 150 0.66 22.70 13.08
N TRP A 151 1.04 22.16 14.23
CA TRP A 151 1.86 22.88 15.21
C TRP A 151 3.33 23.05 14.78
N GLN A 152 3.84 22.22 13.86
CA GLN A 152 5.17 22.35 13.28
C GLN A 152 5.25 23.40 12.17
N ALA A 153 4.10 23.77 11.57
CA ALA A 153 4.06 24.64 10.40
C ALA A 153 4.73 26.01 10.65
N LYS A 154 4.54 26.60 11.85
CA LYS A 154 5.13 27.90 12.21
C LYS A 154 6.66 27.91 12.21
N ARG A 155 7.28 26.75 12.45
CA ARG A 155 8.75 26.59 12.50
C ARG A 155 9.28 25.96 11.21
N ASN A 156 8.42 25.63 10.28
CA ASN A 156 8.75 24.85 9.07
C ASN A 156 9.49 23.55 9.37
N GLU A 157 9.16 22.94 10.49
CA GLU A 157 9.69 21.64 10.90
C GLU A 157 8.84 20.51 10.31
N MET A 158 9.40 19.30 10.24
CA MET A 158 8.70 18.08 9.79
C MET A 158 9.22 16.88 10.56
N THR A 159 8.51 15.77 10.49
CA THR A 159 8.93 14.51 11.12
C THR A 159 10.21 13.95 10.47
N PRO A 160 10.93 13.04 11.14
CA PRO A 160 11.79 12.08 10.45
C PRO A 160 10.99 11.27 9.43
N TRP A 161 11.66 10.37 8.69
CA TRP A 161 11.00 9.39 7.84
C TRP A 161 10.14 8.43 8.67
N ILE A 162 8.83 8.44 8.45
CA ILE A 162 7.86 7.61 9.17
C ILE A 162 7.18 6.62 8.22
N ARG A 163 6.82 5.46 8.74
CA ARG A 163 6.20 4.39 7.96
C ARG A 163 4.77 4.74 7.57
N VAL A 164 4.32 4.18 6.44
CA VAL A 164 2.93 4.25 5.98
C VAL A 164 2.29 2.87 6.08
N VAL A 165 1.14 2.77 6.71
CA VAL A 165 0.36 1.52 6.75
C VAL A 165 -0.21 1.24 5.37
N GLN A 166 -0.07 0.02 4.91
CA GLN A 166 -0.64 -0.45 3.66
C GLN A 166 -1.52 -1.69 3.93
N PRO A 167 -2.57 -1.92 3.16
CA PRO A 167 -3.46 -3.08 3.37
C PRO A 167 -2.76 -4.43 3.31
N TYR A 168 -1.70 -4.53 2.53
CA TYR A 168 -0.89 -5.75 2.36
C TYR A 168 0.53 -5.38 1.95
N THR A 169 1.53 -5.93 2.68
CA THR A 169 2.96 -5.68 2.41
C THR A 169 3.79 -6.95 2.57
N GLY A 170 4.96 -6.97 1.95
CA GLY A 170 5.96 -8.01 2.13
C GLY A 170 7.16 -7.79 1.21
N SER A 171 8.19 -8.62 1.32
CA SER A 171 9.36 -8.52 0.45
C SER A 171 8.95 -8.76 -1.01
N GLY A 172 9.14 -7.73 -1.84
CA GLY A 172 8.83 -7.76 -3.29
C GLY A 172 7.34 -7.85 -3.64
N LYS A 173 6.43 -7.61 -2.70
CA LYS A 173 4.97 -7.71 -2.91
C LYS A 173 4.18 -6.76 -2.02
N GLY A 174 2.97 -6.40 -2.44
CA GLY A 174 2.03 -5.62 -1.65
C GLY A 174 1.38 -4.47 -2.41
N PHE A 175 0.63 -3.65 -1.67
CA PHE A 175 0.15 -2.36 -2.15
C PHE A 175 1.26 -1.33 -1.96
N TYR A 176 1.51 -0.53 -2.99
CA TYR A 176 2.48 0.57 -2.94
C TYR A 176 1.81 1.85 -3.40
N PHE A 177 0.98 2.41 -2.52
CA PHE A 177 0.28 3.67 -2.73
C PHE A 177 0.75 4.66 -1.66
N ILE A 178 1.83 5.38 -1.98
CA ILE A 178 2.40 6.37 -1.08
C ILE A 178 1.67 7.68 -1.30
N PRO A 179 1.20 8.34 -0.22
CA PRO A 179 0.53 9.64 -0.33
C PRO A 179 1.39 10.67 -1.05
N GLU A 180 0.77 11.50 -1.87
CA GLU A 180 1.44 12.56 -2.61
C GLU A 180 1.82 13.73 -1.69
N ILE A 181 2.83 14.49 -2.11
CA ILE A 181 3.22 15.72 -1.42
C ILE A 181 2.05 16.71 -1.45
N GLY A 182 1.70 17.25 -0.27
CA GLY A 182 0.56 18.15 -0.07
C GLY A 182 -0.70 17.46 0.42
N GLU A 183 -0.78 16.13 0.37
CA GLU A 183 -1.96 15.40 0.83
C GLU A 183 -2.05 15.36 2.36
N GLU A 184 -3.29 15.36 2.86
CA GLU A 184 -3.59 15.22 4.27
C GLU A 184 -3.61 13.75 4.67
N VAL A 185 -2.88 13.45 5.74
CA VAL A 185 -2.78 12.11 6.30
C VAL A 185 -3.11 12.11 7.80
N LEU A 186 -3.67 11.00 8.27
CA LEU A 186 -3.84 10.74 9.69
C LEU A 186 -2.60 10.02 10.21
N VAL A 187 -1.98 10.59 11.22
CA VAL A 187 -0.82 10.03 11.91
C VAL A 187 -1.24 9.46 13.25
N ASP A 188 -0.86 8.23 13.53
CA ASP A 188 -1.01 7.57 14.81
C ASP A 188 0.36 7.29 15.42
N PHE A 189 0.40 6.81 16.66
CA PHE A 189 1.61 6.62 17.44
C PHE A 189 1.66 5.23 18.04
N GLU A 190 2.73 4.49 17.81
CA GLU A 190 2.90 3.13 18.34
C GLU A 190 2.80 3.10 19.88
N GLY A 191 1.72 2.51 20.39
CA GLY A 191 1.45 2.46 21.82
C GLY A 191 1.25 3.83 22.48
N GLY A 192 0.91 4.86 21.71
CA GLY A 192 0.79 6.24 22.20
C GLY A 192 2.12 6.96 22.37
N ASN A 193 3.24 6.40 21.91
CA ASN A 193 4.56 7.01 22.05
C ASN A 193 4.78 8.09 20.98
N ALA A 194 4.90 9.35 21.41
CA ALA A 194 5.14 10.51 20.54
C ALA A 194 6.38 10.39 19.64
N GLU A 195 7.38 9.62 20.04
CA GLU A 195 8.60 9.40 19.28
C GLU A 195 8.45 8.35 18.16
N ARG A 196 7.29 7.69 18.07
CA ARG A 196 7.03 6.60 17.12
C ARG A 196 5.79 6.83 16.29
N PRO A 197 5.75 7.93 15.52
CA PRO A 197 4.65 8.20 14.62
C PRO A 197 4.66 7.28 13.40
N PHE A 198 3.48 6.98 12.87
CA PHE A 198 3.29 6.33 11.58
C PHE A 198 2.02 6.83 10.90
N VAL A 199 1.99 6.84 9.57
CA VAL A 199 0.81 7.22 8.81
C VAL A 199 -0.16 6.05 8.77
N LEU A 200 -1.37 6.25 9.27
CA LEU A 200 -2.46 5.28 9.27
C LEU A 200 -3.20 5.26 7.93
N GLY A 201 -3.37 6.41 7.30
CA GLY A 201 -4.06 6.56 6.02
C GLY A 201 -4.14 8.01 5.58
N ALA A 202 -4.75 8.26 4.42
CA ALA A 202 -5.02 9.59 3.89
C ALA A 202 -6.50 9.95 4.03
N HIS A 203 -6.79 11.25 4.15
CA HIS A 203 -8.16 11.77 4.24
C HIS A 203 -8.51 12.60 3.00
N TYR A 204 -9.74 12.42 2.51
CA TYR A 204 -10.37 13.45 1.69
C TYR A 204 -10.77 14.62 2.60
N ASN A 205 -10.67 15.85 2.09
CA ASN A 205 -11.01 17.05 2.83
C ASN A 205 -11.75 18.08 1.96
N GLY A 206 -11.91 19.30 2.45
CA GLY A 206 -12.65 20.36 1.74
C GLY A 206 -12.04 20.75 0.39
N GLU A 207 -10.73 20.61 0.22
CA GLU A 207 -9.99 20.93 -1.00
C GLU A 207 -9.71 19.68 -1.85
N ALA A 208 -9.36 18.57 -1.22
CA ALA A 208 -9.03 17.29 -1.86
C ALA A 208 -10.25 16.35 -1.86
N LYS A 209 -11.09 16.44 -2.88
CA LYS A 209 -12.28 15.61 -3.07
C LYS A 209 -11.99 14.45 -4.02
N SER A 210 -12.59 13.28 -3.80
CA SER A 210 -12.39 12.11 -4.68
C SER A 210 -12.89 12.29 -6.12
N GLY A 211 -13.89 13.14 -6.35
CA GLY A 211 -14.56 13.28 -7.64
C GLY A 211 -15.50 12.12 -8.00
N TYR A 212 -15.60 11.08 -7.18
CA TYR A 212 -16.43 9.89 -7.42
C TYR A 212 -17.70 9.84 -6.57
N HIS A 213 -17.92 10.86 -5.75
CA HIS A 213 -19.11 10.92 -4.90
C HIS A 213 -20.40 10.93 -5.73
N ASN A 214 -21.32 10.05 -5.40
CA ASN A 214 -22.73 10.09 -5.82
C ASN A 214 -23.60 9.71 -4.62
N ALA A 215 -24.87 10.14 -4.67
CA ALA A 215 -25.79 9.97 -3.54
C ALA A 215 -26.03 8.50 -3.17
N ASP A 216 -25.99 7.61 -4.13
CA ASP A 216 -26.25 6.17 -3.95
C ASP A 216 -24.98 5.37 -3.69
N ASN A 217 -23.82 6.00 -3.61
CA ASN A 217 -22.51 5.35 -3.42
C ASN A 217 -22.22 4.22 -4.42
N ARG A 218 -22.61 4.41 -5.67
CA ARG A 218 -22.52 3.37 -6.73
C ARG A 218 -21.17 3.22 -7.38
N VAL A 219 -20.20 4.08 -7.06
CA VAL A 219 -18.88 4.06 -7.69
C VAL A 219 -17.80 3.76 -6.66
N LYS A 220 -16.92 2.82 -6.99
CA LYS A 220 -15.67 2.57 -6.28
C LYS A 220 -14.54 2.72 -7.29
N ALA A 221 -13.46 3.41 -6.91
CA ALA A 221 -12.39 3.70 -7.86
C ALA A 221 -11.01 3.67 -7.22
N ILE A 222 -10.04 3.21 -7.99
CA ILE A 222 -8.62 3.47 -7.78
C ILE A 222 -8.22 4.43 -8.90
N HIS A 223 -7.74 5.61 -8.53
CA HIS A 223 -7.34 6.64 -9.48
C HIS A 223 -5.97 7.20 -9.08
N THR A 224 -5.02 7.09 -9.99
CA THR A 224 -3.66 7.58 -9.76
C THR A 224 -3.52 9.05 -10.20
N LYS A 225 -2.54 9.74 -9.66
CA LYS A 225 -2.20 11.12 -10.05
C LYS A 225 -1.93 11.26 -11.56
N SER A 226 -1.39 10.23 -12.19
CA SER A 226 -1.12 10.20 -13.63
C SER A 226 -2.37 10.04 -14.51
N GLY A 227 -3.53 9.75 -13.91
CA GLY A 227 -4.81 9.61 -14.62
C GLY A 227 -5.20 8.19 -14.99
N HIS A 228 -4.47 7.17 -14.52
CA HIS A 228 -4.89 5.77 -14.66
C HIS A 228 -6.01 5.43 -13.69
N LYS A 229 -7.00 4.67 -14.14
CA LYS A 229 -8.22 4.39 -13.35
C LYS A 229 -8.61 2.93 -13.43
N LEU A 230 -9.01 2.40 -12.30
CA LEU A 230 -9.80 1.17 -12.19
C LEU A 230 -11.09 1.53 -11.47
N ILE A 231 -12.21 1.42 -12.17
CA ILE A 231 -13.53 1.85 -11.69
C ILE A 231 -14.47 0.66 -11.68
N PHE A 232 -15.19 0.52 -10.57
CA PHE A 232 -16.30 -0.41 -10.41
C PHE A 232 -17.58 0.42 -10.29
N THR A 233 -18.57 0.12 -11.12
CA THR A 233 -19.88 0.76 -11.06
C THR A 233 -20.96 -0.29 -10.85
N GLU A 234 -22.06 0.10 -10.21
CA GLU A 234 -23.20 -0.81 -10.03
C GLU A 234 -23.99 -1.05 -11.34
N ASP A 235 -23.81 -0.17 -12.33
CA ASP A 235 -24.55 -0.22 -13.59
C ASP A 235 -23.73 -0.83 -14.73
N GLU A 236 -22.43 -0.54 -14.79
CA GLU A 236 -21.58 -0.84 -15.96
C GLU A 236 -20.41 -1.78 -15.68
N SER A 237 -20.30 -2.25 -14.44
CA SER A 237 -19.33 -3.24 -14.00
C SER A 237 -17.91 -2.71 -13.83
N ILE A 238 -16.96 -3.03 -14.72
CA ILE A 238 -15.54 -2.77 -14.51
C ILE A 238 -14.98 -2.00 -15.69
N LEU A 239 -14.29 -0.88 -15.37
CA LEU A 239 -13.60 -0.06 -16.35
C LEU A 239 -12.13 0.10 -15.94
N LEU A 240 -11.22 -0.34 -16.79
CA LEU A 240 -9.79 -0.05 -16.70
C LEU A 240 -9.42 0.91 -17.82
N THR A 241 -8.89 2.07 -17.49
CA THR A 241 -8.50 3.07 -18.48
C THR A 241 -7.24 3.81 -18.08
N ASP A 242 -6.49 4.24 -19.05
CA ASP A 242 -5.35 5.12 -18.87
C ASP A 242 -5.68 6.57 -19.25
N LYS A 243 -4.70 7.45 -19.11
CA LYS A 243 -4.81 8.87 -19.44
C LYS A 243 -5.05 9.11 -20.93
N ASN A 244 -4.55 8.23 -21.80
CA ASN A 244 -4.52 8.44 -23.25
C ASN A 244 -5.69 7.78 -23.99
N GLY A 245 -6.61 7.12 -23.27
CA GLY A 245 -7.81 6.56 -23.84
C GLY A 245 -7.72 5.08 -24.23
N ASN A 246 -6.71 4.35 -23.76
CA ASN A 246 -6.76 2.90 -23.77
C ASN A 246 -7.82 2.41 -22.78
N VAL A 247 -8.66 1.49 -23.19
CA VAL A 247 -9.82 1.04 -22.41
C VAL A 247 -9.96 -0.47 -22.45
N ILE A 248 -10.23 -1.07 -21.29
CA ILE A 248 -10.84 -2.39 -21.16
C ILE A 248 -12.11 -2.20 -20.33
N LYS A 249 -13.27 -2.48 -20.92
CA LYS A 249 -14.58 -2.37 -20.27
C LYS A 249 -15.26 -3.73 -20.25
N LEU A 250 -15.68 -4.17 -19.06
CA LEU A 250 -16.56 -5.30 -18.88
C LEU A 250 -17.96 -4.73 -18.60
N ASP A 251 -18.82 -4.76 -19.60
CA ASP A 251 -20.18 -4.21 -19.54
C ASP A 251 -21.16 -5.30 -19.09
N THR A 252 -21.66 -5.20 -17.89
CA THR A 252 -22.57 -6.20 -17.33
C THR A 252 -23.95 -6.16 -18.00
N GLN A 253 -24.50 -4.98 -18.30
CA GLN A 253 -25.83 -4.85 -18.90
C GLN A 253 -25.81 -5.34 -20.34
N GLY A 254 -24.82 -4.92 -21.13
CA GLY A 254 -24.65 -5.36 -22.51
C GLY A 254 -24.09 -6.76 -22.67
N LYS A 255 -23.58 -7.37 -21.57
CA LYS A 255 -22.85 -8.66 -21.57
C LYS A 255 -21.68 -8.67 -22.55
N ASN A 256 -20.99 -7.54 -22.63
CA ASN A 256 -19.94 -7.29 -23.59
C ASN A 256 -18.59 -7.07 -22.92
N ILE A 257 -17.53 -7.33 -23.67
CA ILE A 257 -16.17 -6.90 -23.34
C ILE A 257 -15.69 -6.02 -24.48
N GLU A 258 -15.31 -4.79 -24.15
CA GLU A 258 -14.70 -3.84 -25.09
C GLU A 258 -13.21 -3.69 -24.79
N ILE A 259 -12.38 -3.81 -25.80
CA ILE A 259 -10.95 -3.51 -25.75
C ILE A 259 -10.66 -2.51 -26.86
N SER A 260 -10.23 -1.30 -26.50
CA SER A 260 -9.93 -0.26 -27.47
C SER A 260 -8.63 0.47 -27.15
N ALA A 261 -7.92 0.87 -28.16
CA ALA A 261 -6.74 1.71 -28.08
C ALA A 261 -6.74 2.74 -29.21
N PRO A 262 -6.33 4.00 -28.97
CA PRO A 262 -6.23 5.01 -30.01
C PRO A 262 -5.24 4.67 -31.12
N GLU A 263 -4.19 3.91 -30.81
CA GLU A 263 -3.11 3.59 -31.76
C GLU A 263 -3.07 2.10 -32.11
N THR A 264 -2.61 1.26 -31.21
CA THR A 264 -2.28 -0.13 -31.53
C THR A 264 -2.67 -1.10 -30.42
N ILE A 265 -3.21 -2.25 -30.78
CA ILE A 265 -3.37 -3.40 -29.91
C ILE A 265 -2.44 -4.52 -30.41
N ASN A 266 -1.47 -4.92 -29.63
CA ASN A 266 -0.56 -6.03 -29.89
C ASN A 266 -0.96 -7.25 -29.07
N ILE A 267 -1.20 -8.38 -29.74
CA ILE A 267 -1.45 -9.68 -29.10
C ILE A 267 -0.30 -10.62 -29.47
N THR A 268 0.51 -10.99 -28.50
CA THR A 268 1.63 -11.91 -28.70
C THR A 268 1.48 -13.11 -27.79
N ALA A 269 1.38 -14.29 -28.32
CA ALA A 269 1.22 -15.52 -27.59
C ALA A 269 1.82 -16.70 -28.34
N LYS A 270 2.08 -17.80 -27.65
CA LYS A 270 2.41 -19.08 -28.28
C LYS A 270 1.23 -19.62 -29.11
N ASN A 271 0.02 -19.53 -28.60
CA ASN A 271 -1.22 -19.94 -29.26
C ASN A 271 -2.32 -18.89 -29.01
N LEU A 272 -3.11 -18.60 -30.03
CA LEU A 272 -4.32 -17.80 -29.94
C LEU A 272 -5.47 -18.65 -30.46
N ASN A 273 -6.50 -18.93 -29.64
CA ASN A 273 -7.69 -19.67 -29.99
C ASN A 273 -8.88 -18.72 -29.91
N ILE A 274 -9.63 -18.59 -31.01
CA ILE A 274 -10.83 -17.77 -31.07
C ILE A 274 -11.99 -18.71 -31.44
N ASN A 275 -12.91 -18.92 -30.48
CA ASN A 275 -14.10 -19.76 -30.66
C ASN A 275 -15.35 -18.88 -30.52
N ILE A 276 -16.02 -18.63 -31.63
CA ILE A 276 -17.22 -17.77 -31.71
C ILE A 276 -18.37 -18.59 -32.25
N SER A 277 -19.50 -18.59 -31.55
CA SER A 277 -20.67 -19.38 -31.94
C SER A 277 -21.47 -18.78 -33.11
N GLU A 278 -21.33 -17.46 -33.34
CA GLU A 278 -22.11 -16.79 -34.40
C GLU A 278 -21.19 -16.17 -35.45
N ASN A 279 -20.67 -14.96 -35.22
CA ASN A 279 -20.00 -14.20 -36.26
C ASN A 279 -18.64 -13.67 -35.86
N ILE A 280 -17.68 -13.68 -36.76
CA ILE A 280 -16.42 -12.93 -36.66
C ILE A 280 -16.44 -11.88 -37.77
N SER A 281 -16.34 -10.59 -37.42
CA SER A 281 -16.20 -9.49 -38.38
C SER A 281 -14.80 -8.88 -38.23
N THR A 282 -14.08 -8.80 -39.35
CA THR A 282 -12.78 -8.14 -39.41
C THR A 282 -12.84 -7.04 -40.48
N ASN A 283 -12.60 -5.78 -40.05
CA ASN A 283 -12.56 -4.62 -40.93
C ASN A 283 -11.23 -3.88 -40.77
N ALA A 284 -10.55 -3.60 -41.85
CA ALA A 284 -9.37 -2.78 -41.92
C ALA A 284 -9.54 -1.66 -42.93
N GLY A 285 -9.10 -0.45 -42.60
CA GLY A 285 -9.13 0.68 -43.55
C GLY A 285 -8.09 0.55 -44.64
N ASN A 286 -7.02 -0.17 -44.38
CA ASN A 286 -5.96 -0.45 -45.34
C ASN A 286 -5.84 -1.96 -45.59
N ASP A 287 -4.96 -2.64 -44.93
CA ASP A 287 -4.57 -4.00 -45.26
C ASP A 287 -4.96 -5.01 -44.18
N ILE A 288 -5.30 -6.23 -44.59
CA ILE A 288 -5.33 -7.41 -43.74
C ILE A 288 -4.25 -8.36 -44.21
N ASN A 289 -3.20 -8.55 -43.42
CA ASN A 289 -2.08 -9.42 -43.70
C ASN A 289 -2.16 -10.71 -42.88
N THR A 290 -2.19 -11.85 -43.52
CA THR A 290 -2.17 -13.16 -42.88
C THR A 290 -0.95 -13.95 -43.38
N THR A 291 -0.11 -14.40 -42.48
CA THR A 291 1.09 -15.18 -42.80
C THR A 291 1.16 -16.39 -41.86
N ALA A 292 1.36 -17.56 -42.41
CA ALA A 292 1.59 -18.81 -41.68
C ALA A 292 2.90 -19.46 -42.12
N GLY A 293 3.65 -20.04 -41.18
CA GLY A 293 4.85 -20.80 -41.49
C GLY A 293 4.58 -22.16 -42.13
N ASN A 294 3.37 -22.73 -41.92
CA ASN A 294 2.91 -23.97 -42.52
C ASN A 294 1.62 -23.72 -43.29
N ASP A 295 0.48 -24.06 -42.76
CA ASP A 295 -0.78 -24.11 -43.49
C ASP A 295 -1.71 -22.98 -43.07
N ILE A 296 -2.49 -22.49 -44.03
CA ILE A 296 -3.72 -21.72 -43.80
C ILE A 296 -4.87 -22.61 -44.25
N ILE A 297 -5.74 -23.01 -43.32
CA ILE A 297 -6.90 -23.88 -43.59
C ILE A 297 -8.17 -23.06 -43.39
N GLU A 298 -8.97 -22.92 -44.47
CA GLU A 298 -10.25 -22.25 -44.42
C GLU A 298 -11.35 -23.24 -44.85
N THR A 299 -12.39 -23.37 -44.04
CA THR A 299 -13.54 -24.23 -44.35
C THR A 299 -14.82 -23.45 -44.14
N ALA A 300 -15.68 -23.45 -45.16
CA ALA A 300 -17.03 -22.88 -45.09
C ALA A 300 -18.05 -23.95 -45.53
N ASN A 301 -19.12 -24.13 -44.75
CA ASN A 301 -20.24 -24.99 -45.15
C ASN A 301 -21.16 -24.30 -46.13
N GLY A 302 -21.15 -22.98 -46.22
CA GLY A 302 -21.88 -22.17 -47.18
C GLY A 302 -20.96 -21.61 -48.25
N ASP A 303 -21.26 -20.39 -48.68
CA ASP A 303 -20.57 -19.75 -49.80
C ASP A 303 -19.33 -18.98 -49.30
N ARG A 304 -18.31 -18.90 -50.17
CA ARG A 304 -17.19 -17.97 -50.05
C ARG A 304 -17.29 -16.93 -51.14
N PHE A 305 -17.41 -15.67 -50.76
CA PHE A 305 -17.39 -14.52 -51.66
C PHE A 305 -16.05 -13.81 -51.58
N GLU A 306 -15.46 -13.51 -52.73
CA GLU A 306 -14.26 -12.72 -52.85
C GLU A 306 -14.48 -11.66 -53.91
N ASN A 307 -14.26 -10.39 -53.58
CA ASN A 307 -14.37 -9.28 -54.51
C ASN A 307 -13.10 -8.42 -54.35
N SER A 308 -12.35 -8.29 -55.44
CA SER A 308 -11.10 -7.54 -55.47
C SER A 308 -10.87 -6.99 -56.87
N ASN A 309 -10.09 -5.89 -56.95
CA ASN A 309 -9.66 -5.37 -58.24
C ASN A 309 -8.68 -6.32 -58.94
N ASN A 310 -7.75 -6.88 -58.18
CA ASN A 310 -6.75 -7.82 -58.68
C ASN A 310 -6.61 -9.00 -57.71
N ARG A 311 -6.46 -10.18 -58.24
CA ARG A 311 -6.09 -11.38 -57.48
C ARG A 311 -4.84 -12.01 -58.11
N THR A 312 -3.80 -12.15 -57.32
CA THR A 312 -2.62 -12.89 -57.75
C THR A 312 -2.47 -14.14 -56.85
N GLU A 313 -2.33 -15.29 -57.49
CA GLU A 313 -2.13 -16.56 -56.81
C GLU A 313 -0.87 -17.23 -57.36
N ILE A 314 0.12 -17.50 -56.52
CA ILE A 314 1.38 -18.13 -56.86
C ILE A 314 1.49 -19.44 -56.07
N ILE A 315 1.44 -20.57 -56.79
CA ILE A 315 1.53 -21.90 -56.21
C ILE A 315 2.74 -22.60 -56.81
N LYS A 316 3.67 -23.05 -55.92
CA LYS A 316 4.93 -23.62 -56.39
C LYS A 316 4.78 -25.05 -56.94
N ASP A 317 3.93 -25.86 -56.29
CA ASP A 317 3.84 -27.28 -56.62
C ASP A 317 2.53 -27.62 -57.33
N LYS A 318 1.41 -27.71 -56.62
CA LYS A 318 0.18 -28.21 -57.17
C LYS A 318 -1.03 -27.38 -56.76
N LYS A 319 -1.81 -26.95 -57.76
CA LYS A 319 -3.17 -26.40 -57.57
C LYS A 319 -4.18 -27.46 -57.91
N PHE A 320 -5.05 -27.80 -56.96
CA PHE A 320 -6.21 -28.65 -57.18
C PHE A 320 -7.50 -27.83 -57.05
N HIS A 321 -8.33 -27.83 -58.08
CA HIS A 321 -9.64 -27.17 -58.05
C HIS A 321 -10.70 -28.19 -58.45
N GLN A 322 -11.70 -28.39 -57.59
CA GLN A 322 -12.86 -29.28 -57.90
C GLN A 322 -14.15 -28.48 -57.65
N ALA A 323 -15.00 -28.43 -58.63
CA ALA A 323 -16.30 -27.78 -58.57
C ALA A 323 -17.32 -28.51 -59.35
N GLY A 324 -18.62 -28.42 -59.04
CA GLY A 324 -19.70 -28.93 -59.85
C GLY A 324 -19.83 -28.19 -61.20
N LYS A 325 -19.55 -26.88 -61.21
CA LYS A 325 -19.43 -26.03 -62.35
C LYS A 325 -18.39 -24.94 -62.11
N THR A 326 -17.53 -24.78 -63.10
CA THR A 326 -16.58 -23.63 -63.10
C THR A 326 -16.95 -22.74 -64.27
N THR A 327 -17.02 -21.44 -64.08
CA THR A 327 -17.24 -20.43 -65.13
C THR A 327 -16.20 -19.34 -64.95
N GLU A 328 -15.39 -19.08 -65.94
CA GLU A 328 -14.42 -17.99 -66.02
C GLU A 328 -14.85 -17.07 -67.16
N VAL A 329 -14.93 -15.78 -66.88
CA VAL A 329 -15.33 -14.73 -67.84
C VAL A 329 -14.35 -13.57 -67.65
N GLY A 330 -13.77 -13.12 -68.75
CA GLY A 330 -12.84 -11.96 -68.75
C GLY A 330 -12.75 -11.44 -70.17
N ASP A 331 -12.27 -10.23 -70.36
CA ASP A 331 -11.96 -9.63 -71.63
C ASP A 331 -10.90 -10.47 -72.36
N GLU A 332 -9.95 -11.00 -71.62
CA GLU A 332 -8.97 -11.95 -72.14
C GLU A 332 -8.79 -13.07 -71.11
N VAL A 333 -8.81 -14.30 -71.48
CA VAL A 333 -8.49 -15.48 -70.68
C VAL A 333 -7.37 -16.25 -71.37
N SER A 334 -6.19 -16.27 -70.74
CA SER A 334 -5.03 -17.01 -71.26
C SER A 334 -4.67 -18.15 -70.33
N VAL A 335 -4.52 -19.34 -70.88
CA VAL A 335 -4.05 -20.55 -70.15
C VAL A 335 -2.86 -21.12 -70.95
N THR A 336 -1.69 -21.12 -70.24
CA THR A 336 -0.44 -21.52 -70.88
C THR A 336 0.28 -22.55 -70.03
N SER A 337 0.79 -23.62 -70.61
CA SER A 337 1.73 -24.53 -70.04
C SER A 337 3.12 -24.23 -70.60
N SER A 338 4.12 -24.04 -69.72
CA SER A 338 5.49 -23.65 -70.12
C SER A 338 6.38 -24.84 -70.49
N GLU A 339 6.14 -26.02 -69.90
CA GLU A 339 7.05 -27.14 -70.03
C GLU A 339 6.38 -28.44 -70.53
N GLU A 340 5.09 -28.65 -70.25
CA GLU A 340 4.37 -29.86 -70.57
C GLU A 340 3.06 -29.58 -71.36
N ASN A 341 2.30 -30.63 -71.70
CA ASN A 341 1.04 -30.46 -72.40
C ASN A 341 -0.04 -29.81 -71.53
N LEU A 342 -0.81 -28.94 -72.17
CA LEU A 342 -2.10 -28.51 -71.65
C LEU A 342 -3.14 -29.56 -72.05
N LEU A 343 -3.71 -30.32 -71.11
CA LEU A 343 -4.69 -31.34 -71.33
C LEU A 343 -6.09 -30.82 -71.00
N LEU A 344 -6.97 -30.80 -71.96
CA LEU A 344 -8.42 -30.56 -71.82
C LEU A 344 -9.15 -31.83 -72.14
N GLU A 345 -9.77 -32.45 -71.11
CA GLU A 345 -10.45 -33.75 -71.32
C GLU A 345 -11.86 -33.74 -70.70
N SER A 346 -12.78 -34.38 -71.35
CA SER A 346 -14.14 -34.67 -70.85
C SER A 346 -14.38 -36.18 -70.82
N SER A 347 -14.49 -36.74 -69.66
CA SER A 347 -14.70 -38.18 -69.51
C SER A 347 -16.07 -38.70 -69.92
N LYS A 348 -17.06 -37.84 -70.05
CA LYS A 348 -18.44 -38.25 -70.32
C LYS A 348 -19.08 -37.54 -71.50
N LYS A 349 -18.58 -36.39 -71.91
CA LYS A 349 -19.16 -35.58 -73.01
C LYS A 349 -18.06 -34.95 -73.87
N SER A 350 -18.41 -34.15 -74.81
CA SER A 350 -17.50 -33.44 -75.72
C SER A 350 -16.81 -32.27 -75.07
N VAL A 351 -15.61 -31.98 -75.47
CA VAL A 351 -14.95 -30.67 -75.27
C VAL A 351 -15.41 -29.79 -76.45
N LEU A 352 -16.07 -28.68 -76.16
CA LEU A 352 -16.55 -27.74 -77.13
C LEU A 352 -15.74 -26.44 -77.08
N LEU A 353 -15.11 -26.11 -78.19
CA LEU A 353 -14.38 -24.85 -78.38
C LEU A 353 -15.15 -24.03 -79.45
N ASN A 354 -15.73 -22.91 -78.99
CA ASN A 354 -16.47 -22.01 -79.87
C ASN A 354 -15.82 -20.67 -79.96
N SER A 355 -15.68 -20.12 -81.13
CA SER A 355 -15.21 -18.75 -81.35
C SER A 355 -16.16 -18.06 -82.34
N ALA A 356 -16.40 -16.76 -82.12
CA ALA A 356 -17.22 -15.95 -83.00
C ALA A 356 -16.54 -15.68 -84.35
N GLU A 357 -15.22 -15.64 -84.41
CA GLU A 357 -14.51 -15.35 -85.69
C GLU A 357 -13.70 -16.54 -86.20
N LYS A 358 -12.69 -17.01 -85.51
CA LYS A 358 -11.86 -18.17 -85.89
C LYS A 358 -11.39 -18.93 -84.66
N SER A 359 -11.39 -20.25 -84.73
CA SER A 359 -10.69 -21.13 -83.76
C SER A 359 -9.53 -21.81 -84.52
N ASN A 360 -8.28 -21.53 -84.06
CA ASN A 360 -7.12 -22.27 -84.51
C ASN A 360 -6.77 -23.33 -83.44
N VAL A 361 -6.96 -24.60 -83.79
CA VAL A 361 -6.52 -25.72 -82.97
C VAL A 361 -5.36 -26.34 -83.74
N PHE A 362 -4.15 -26.28 -83.14
CA PHE A 362 -2.93 -26.88 -83.72
C PHE A 362 -2.68 -28.24 -83.12
#